data_7b2d2cbce0eb1e5f525ccf70b0a77185
#
_entry.id   7b2d2cbce0eb1e5f525ccf70b0a77185
#
_cell.length_a   1.000
_cell.length_b   1.000
_cell.length_c   1.000
_cell.angle_alpha   90.00
_cell.angle_beta   90.00
_cell.angle_gamma   90.00
#
_symmetry.space_group_name_H-M   'P 1'
#
loop_
_entity.id
_entity.type
_entity.pdbx_description
1 polymer ?
#
loop_
_entity_poly.entity_id
_entity_poly.type
_entity_poly.pdbx_seq_one_letter_code
_entity_poly.pdbx_strand_id
1 'polypeptide(L)'
;MNEIKPSKLERNIDYFTLRQEVEEFLYDEAETLDQREFSAWLEMLSEDLTYFMPLRRNVKYGDHAERENTREGEDISWFEEDKWTLSKRVDQIFTEKHWAEEPLSRVCHMISNVQLLSAAPNVASAEEVTSKCRFLIYQNRVETESYFFVGKRTDTLRKEAGDWKLLRREIILDQNVLLAKNLTVFFKKKGGRIN
;
A
#
# COMPACT_ATOMS: atom_id res chain seq x y z
N MET A 1 -10.44 11.68 -15.15
CA MET A 1 -10.12 11.66 -13.69
C MET A 1 -9.64 13.05 -13.32
N ASN A 2 -10.40 13.78 -12.48
CA ASN A 2 -9.96 15.08 -12.01
C ASN A 2 -8.74 14.83 -11.10
N GLU A 3 -7.56 15.28 -11.54
CA GLU A 3 -6.44 15.44 -10.62
C GLU A 3 -6.94 16.31 -9.46
N ILE A 4 -7.08 15.72 -8.30
CA ILE A 4 -7.23 16.47 -7.05
C ILE A 4 -5.92 17.24 -6.92
N LYS A 5 -5.91 18.49 -7.39
CA LYS A 5 -4.81 19.40 -7.07
C LYS A 5 -4.78 19.43 -5.55
N PRO A 6 -3.67 19.07 -4.92
CA PRO A 6 -3.57 19.10 -3.46
C PRO A 6 -3.94 20.51 -3.03
N SER A 7 -5.07 20.65 -2.31
CA SER A 7 -5.31 21.88 -1.57
C SER A 7 -4.10 21.98 -0.65
N LYS A 8 -3.35 23.10 -0.75
CA LYS A 8 -2.20 23.31 0.13
C LYS A 8 -2.76 23.48 1.53
N LEU A 9 -2.79 22.40 2.31
CA LEU A 9 -3.04 22.52 3.73
C LEU A 9 -2.02 23.49 4.32
N GLU A 10 -2.47 24.39 5.17
CA GLU A 10 -1.60 25.33 5.85
C GLU A 10 -0.63 24.55 6.74
N ARG A 11 0.67 24.81 6.60
CA ARG A 11 1.73 24.12 7.35
C ARG A 11 1.98 24.78 8.68
N ASN A 12 1.00 24.70 9.57
CA ASN A 12 1.05 25.12 10.96
C ASN A 12 1.38 23.97 11.91
N ILE A 13 1.31 24.18 13.20
CA ILE A 13 1.63 23.16 14.22
C ILE A 13 0.69 21.97 14.11
N ASP A 14 -0.60 22.17 13.87
CA ASP A 14 -1.59 21.09 13.76
C ASP A 14 -1.29 20.18 12.55
N TYR A 15 -0.86 20.80 11.43
CA TYR A 15 -0.42 20.04 10.26
C TYR A 15 0.77 19.12 10.57
N PHE A 16 1.76 19.64 11.30
CA PHE A 16 2.94 18.84 11.63
C PHE A 16 2.62 17.76 12.66
N THR A 17 1.74 18.04 13.62
CA THR A 17 1.25 17.04 14.58
C THR A 17 0.50 15.91 13.87
N LEU A 18 -0.49 16.24 13.04
CA LEU A 18 -1.24 15.24 12.27
C LEU A 18 -0.32 14.46 11.31
N ARG A 19 0.63 15.14 10.68
CA ARG A 19 1.60 14.46 9.81
C ARG A 19 2.44 13.47 10.59
N GLN A 20 2.87 13.80 11.81
CA GLN A 20 3.61 12.88 12.66
C GLN A 20 2.75 11.67 13.05
N GLU A 21 1.49 11.84 13.42
CA GLU A 21 0.57 10.72 13.68
C GLU A 21 0.46 9.78 12.48
N VAL A 22 0.35 10.33 11.27
CA VAL A 22 0.31 9.56 10.03
C VAL A 22 1.65 8.84 9.77
N GLU A 23 2.78 9.51 9.99
CA GLU A 23 4.12 8.90 9.82
C GLU A 23 4.31 7.74 10.79
N GLU A 24 3.96 7.89 12.06
CA GLU A 24 4.02 6.81 13.07
C GLU A 24 3.17 5.61 12.64
N PHE A 25 1.91 5.84 12.22
CA PHE A 25 1.06 4.76 11.70
C PHE A 25 1.73 4.00 10.54
N LEU A 26 2.33 4.72 9.59
CA LEU A 26 2.98 4.11 8.42
C LEU A 26 4.26 3.36 8.79
N TYR A 27 4.99 3.81 9.82
CA TYR A 27 6.20 3.14 10.31
C TYR A 27 5.85 1.90 11.13
N ASP A 28 4.85 1.98 12.00
CA ASP A 28 4.33 0.84 12.76
C ASP A 28 3.79 -0.25 11.82
N GLU A 29 3.07 0.14 10.77
CA GLU A 29 2.63 -0.79 9.74
C GLU A 29 3.81 -1.48 9.05
N ALA A 30 4.82 -0.72 8.66
CA ALA A 30 6.02 -1.24 8.00
C ALA A 30 6.75 -2.25 8.90
N GLU A 31 6.95 -1.91 10.18
CA GLU A 31 7.60 -2.78 11.16
C GLU A 31 6.79 -4.07 11.39
N THR A 32 5.45 -3.95 11.55
CA THR A 32 4.55 -5.09 11.72
C THR A 32 4.65 -6.08 10.56
N LEU A 33 4.71 -5.56 9.33
CA LEU A 33 4.87 -6.36 8.12
C LEU A 33 6.26 -7.01 8.04
N ASP A 34 7.33 -6.29 8.37
CA ASP A 34 8.70 -6.78 8.34
C ASP A 34 8.93 -7.88 9.40
N GLN A 35 8.27 -7.78 10.54
CA GLN A 35 8.25 -8.80 11.59
C GLN A 35 7.30 -9.97 11.31
N ARG A 36 6.54 -9.91 10.23
CA ARG A 36 5.56 -10.93 9.82
C ARG A 36 4.41 -11.10 10.81
N GLU A 37 4.08 -10.05 11.54
CA GLU A 37 2.94 -10.01 12.47
C GLU A 37 1.63 -9.76 11.72
N PHE A 38 1.32 -10.62 10.76
CA PHE A 38 0.23 -10.41 9.81
C PHE A 38 -1.16 -10.30 10.46
N SER A 39 -1.37 -10.97 11.59
CA SER A 39 -2.62 -10.83 12.34
C SER A 39 -2.75 -9.43 12.94
N ALA A 40 -1.67 -8.88 13.52
CA ALA A 40 -1.65 -7.51 14.03
C ALA A 40 -1.83 -6.48 12.90
N TRP A 41 -1.21 -6.75 11.74
CA TRP A 41 -1.42 -5.91 10.56
C TRP A 41 -2.89 -5.86 10.11
N LEU A 42 -3.62 -7.00 10.11
CA LEU A 42 -5.06 -7.01 9.77
C LEU A 42 -5.89 -6.16 10.72
N GLU A 43 -5.48 -6.02 12.00
CA GLU A 43 -6.16 -5.14 12.94
C GLU A 43 -5.94 -3.65 12.64
N MET A 44 -4.90 -3.29 11.89
CA MET A 44 -4.67 -1.90 11.44
C MET A 44 -5.58 -1.51 10.26
N LEU A 45 -6.31 -2.47 9.67
CA LEU A 45 -7.17 -2.25 8.52
C LEU A 45 -8.62 -2.01 8.94
N SER A 46 -9.27 -1.04 8.29
CA SER A 46 -10.72 -0.81 8.41
C SER A 46 -11.51 -1.99 7.81
N GLU A 47 -12.72 -2.25 8.35
CA GLU A 47 -13.63 -3.24 7.74
C GLU A 47 -14.08 -2.82 6.33
N ASP A 48 -14.15 -1.51 6.06
CA ASP A 48 -14.51 -0.93 4.77
C ASP A 48 -13.31 -0.75 3.82
N LEU A 49 -12.21 -1.44 4.07
CA LEU A 49 -10.96 -1.27 3.32
C LEU A 49 -11.15 -1.45 1.81
N THR A 50 -10.55 -0.54 1.05
CA THR A 50 -10.25 -0.72 -0.38
C THR A 50 -8.73 -0.72 -0.59
N TYR A 51 -8.20 -1.81 -1.12
CA TYR A 51 -6.77 -1.97 -1.38
C TYR A 51 -6.55 -2.16 -2.89
N PHE A 52 -6.05 -1.14 -3.56
CA PHE A 52 -5.95 -1.08 -5.01
C PHE A 52 -4.51 -0.92 -5.49
N MET A 53 -4.13 -1.69 -6.49
CA MET A 53 -2.83 -1.60 -7.14
C MET A 53 -3.02 -1.84 -8.65
N PRO A 54 -3.05 -0.78 -9.47
CA PRO A 54 -3.21 -0.90 -10.92
C PRO A 54 -2.00 -1.57 -11.58
N LEU A 55 -2.23 -2.07 -12.79
CA LEU A 55 -1.15 -2.36 -13.72
C LEU A 55 -0.66 -1.06 -14.34
N ARG A 56 0.66 -0.86 -14.37
CA ARG A 56 1.28 0.28 -15.03
C ARG A 56 1.78 -0.11 -16.42
N ARG A 57 1.53 0.74 -17.39
CA ARG A 57 1.87 0.53 -18.80
C ARG A 57 2.83 1.61 -19.27
N ASN A 58 3.75 1.26 -20.16
CA ASN A 58 4.51 2.25 -20.90
C ASN A 58 3.65 2.79 -22.03
N VAL A 59 3.40 4.08 -22.01
CA VAL A 59 2.55 4.79 -22.98
C VAL A 59 3.34 5.89 -23.68
N LYS A 60 2.84 6.37 -24.81
CA LYS A 60 3.44 7.50 -25.53
C LYS A 60 3.35 8.77 -24.71
N TYR A 61 4.26 9.70 -24.98
CA TYR A 61 4.21 11.03 -24.38
C TYR A 61 2.86 11.69 -24.69
N GLY A 62 2.20 12.21 -23.65
CA GLY A 62 0.87 12.83 -23.74
C GLY A 62 -0.27 11.90 -23.28
N ASP A 63 -0.10 10.57 -23.32
CA ASP A 63 -1.16 9.61 -22.94
C ASP A 63 -1.11 9.18 -21.47
N HIS A 64 -0.14 9.70 -20.67
CA HIS A 64 0.14 9.23 -19.32
C HIS A 64 -1.06 9.36 -18.37
N ALA A 65 -1.77 10.49 -18.43
CA ALA A 65 -2.88 10.76 -17.50
C ALA A 65 -4.05 9.78 -17.67
N GLU A 66 -4.28 9.28 -18.89
CA GLU A 66 -5.45 8.47 -19.20
C GLU A 66 -5.14 6.97 -19.32
N ARG A 67 -3.91 6.60 -19.71
CA ARG A 67 -3.61 5.25 -20.17
C ARG A 67 -2.45 4.57 -19.45
N GLU A 68 -1.69 5.29 -18.61
CA GLU A 68 -0.52 4.73 -17.93
C GLU A 68 -0.91 3.69 -16.88
N ASN A 69 -1.99 3.90 -16.15
CA ASN A 69 -2.47 2.99 -15.13
C ASN A 69 -3.83 2.41 -15.53
N THR A 70 -4.07 1.15 -15.17
CA THR A 70 -5.40 0.54 -15.26
C THR A 70 -6.36 1.17 -14.26
N ARG A 71 -7.67 1.10 -14.54
CA ARG A 71 -8.72 1.75 -13.76
C ARG A 71 -9.36 0.76 -12.82
N GLU A 72 -9.65 1.24 -11.61
CA GLU A 72 -10.40 0.50 -10.61
C GLU A 72 -11.82 0.19 -11.11
N GLY A 73 -12.26 -1.05 -10.92
CA GLY A 73 -13.59 -1.51 -11.32
C GLY A 73 -13.81 -1.70 -12.83
N GLU A 74 -12.85 -1.31 -13.68
CA GLU A 74 -13.00 -1.37 -15.14
C GLU A 74 -11.97 -2.30 -15.80
N ASP A 75 -10.73 -2.25 -15.34
CA ASP A 75 -9.60 -2.94 -15.94
C ASP A 75 -9.02 -4.01 -14.99
N ILE A 76 -8.23 -4.94 -15.53
CA ILE A 76 -7.46 -5.87 -14.70
C ILE A 76 -6.38 -5.11 -13.93
N SER A 77 -6.29 -5.37 -12.64
CA SER A 77 -5.33 -4.78 -11.72
C SER A 77 -4.46 -5.83 -11.03
N TRP A 78 -3.33 -5.42 -10.43
CA TRP A 78 -2.55 -6.31 -9.57
C TRP A 78 -3.33 -6.67 -8.32
N PHE A 79 -3.98 -5.68 -7.69
CA PHE A 79 -4.86 -5.82 -6.53
C PHE A 79 -6.09 -4.96 -6.71
N GLU A 80 -7.21 -5.49 -6.31
CA GLU A 80 -8.47 -4.82 -6.07
C GLU A 80 -9.18 -5.64 -5.00
N GLU A 81 -8.83 -5.37 -3.74
CA GLU A 81 -9.09 -6.27 -2.63
C GLU A 81 -9.76 -5.51 -1.47
N ASP A 82 -10.56 -6.22 -0.72
CA ASP A 82 -11.10 -5.80 0.57
C ASP A 82 -10.37 -6.48 1.74
N LYS A 83 -10.69 -6.11 2.97
CA LYS A 83 -10.11 -6.70 4.17
C LYS A 83 -10.34 -8.21 4.24
N TRP A 84 -11.53 -8.69 3.85
CA TRP A 84 -11.84 -10.12 3.87
C TRP A 84 -10.91 -10.90 2.93
N THR A 85 -10.73 -10.42 1.72
CA THR A 85 -9.83 -11.06 0.75
C THR A 85 -8.38 -11.06 1.24
N LEU A 86 -7.91 -9.94 1.83
CA LEU A 86 -6.57 -9.87 2.42
C LEU A 86 -6.42 -10.84 3.59
N SER A 87 -7.44 -10.99 4.45
CA SER A 87 -7.40 -11.98 5.54
C SER A 87 -7.24 -13.40 5.02
N LYS A 88 -7.93 -13.77 3.90
CA LYS A 88 -7.77 -15.08 3.28
C LYS A 88 -6.36 -15.29 2.70
N ARG A 89 -5.71 -14.23 2.25
CA ARG A 89 -4.31 -14.32 1.81
C ARG A 89 -3.36 -14.53 2.98
N VAL A 90 -3.59 -13.85 4.10
CA VAL A 90 -2.85 -14.08 5.35
C VAL A 90 -3.05 -15.52 5.84
N ASP A 91 -4.30 -16.02 5.87
CA ASP A 91 -4.60 -17.40 6.21
C ASP A 91 -3.77 -18.39 5.37
N GLN A 92 -3.60 -18.12 4.07
CA GLN A 92 -2.80 -18.96 3.18
C GLN A 92 -1.31 -19.00 3.54
N ILE A 93 -0.74 -17.90 4.04
CA ILE A 93 0.65 -17.86 4.50
C ILE A 93 0.84 -18.83 5.69
N PHE A 94 -0.12 -18.86 6.61
CA PHE A 94 -0.08 -19.74 7.78
C PHE A 94 -0.30 -21.25 7.50
N THR A 95 -0.75 -21.61 6.30
CA THR A 95 -1.00 -23.04 5.97
C THR A 95 0.26 -23.84 5.70
N GLU A 96 1.47 -23.26 5.78
CA GLU A 96 2.77 -23.91 5.46
C GLU A 96 2.83 -24.56 4.05
N LYS A 97 1.76 -24.49 3.28
CA LYS A 97 1.66 -25.02 1.90
C LYS A 97 2.08 -24.00 0.85
N HIS A 98 2.61 -22.87 1.28
CA HIS A 98 2.98 -21.76 0.39
C HIS A 98 4.41 -21.90 -0.09
N TRP A 99 4.66 -22.87 -0.99
CA TRP A 99 6.01 -23.16 -1.53
C TRP A 99 6.75 -21.92 -2.08
N ALA A 100 6.03 -20.86 -2.49
CA ALA A 100 6.63 -19.63 -2.99
C ALA A 100 7.28 -18.77 -1.87
N GLU A 101 6.94 -19.05 -0.61
CA GLU A 101 7.50 -18.43 0.60
C GLU A 101 8.25 -19.44 1.50
N GLU A 102 8.63 -20.60 0.96
CA GLU A 102 9.46 -21.56 1.69
C GLU A 102 10.88 -21.58 1.09
N PRO A 103 11.93 -21.11 1.79
CA PRO A 103 11.87 -20.42 3.09
C PRO A 103 11.27 -19.01 2.98
N LEU A 104 10.76 -18.48 4.09
CA LEU A 104 10.15 -17.17 4.17
C LEU A 104 11.11 -16.05 3.73
N SER A 105 10.59 -15.13 2.95
CA SER A 105 11.32 -13.92 2.57
C SER A 105 11.63 -13.04 3.78
N ARG A 106 12.78 -12.37 3.74
CA ARG A 106 13.07 -11.20 4.58
C ARG A 106 12.67 -9.97 3.81
N VAL A 107 11.94 -9.10 4.47
CA VAL A 107 11.42 -7.88 3.86
C VAL A 107 11.86 -6.69 4.70
N CYS A 108 12.09 -5.57 4.06
CA CYS A 108 12.34 -4.29 4.70
C CYS A 108 11.59 -3.21 3.95
N HIS A 109 10.59 -2.60 4.61
CA HIS A 109 9.84 -1.49 4.09
C HIS A 109 10.47 -0.17 4.50
N MET A 110 10.80 0.67 3.55
CA MET A 110 11.24 2.04 3.78
C MET A 110 10.19 3.01 3.26
N ILE A 111 9.59 3.81 4.15
CA ILE A 111 8.59 4.81 3.83
C ILE A 111 9.22 6.19 3.93
N SER A 112 8.93 7.05 2.98
CA SER A 112 9.51 8.39 2.92
C SER A 112 8.59 9.40 2.23
N ASN A 113 8.94 10.68 2.34
CA ASN A 113 8.27 11.78 1.65
C ASN A 113 6.77 11.86 1.95
N VAL A 114 6.38 11.63 3.19
CA VAL A 114 4.98 11.70 3.62
C VAL A 114 4.46 13.13 3.53
N GLN A 115 3.34 13.31 2.85
CA GLN A 115 2.66 14.58 2.67
C GLN A 115 1.15 14.39 2.86
N LEU A 116 0.54 15.25 3.67
CA LEU A 116 -0.91 15.27 3.80
C LEU A 116 -1.53 15.96 2.58
N LEU A 117 -2.59 15.37 2.05
CA LEU A 117 -3.35 15.87 0.91
C LEU A 117 -4.66 16.53 1.36
N SER A 118 -5.37 15.89 2.30
CA SER A 118 -6.61 16.38 2.89
C SER A 118 -6.78 15.88 4.30
N ALA A 119 -7.58 16.56 5.08
CA ALA A 119 -8.00 16.15 6.42
C ALA A 119 -9.45 16.60 6.67
N ALA A 120 -10.26 15.76 7.25
CA ALA A 120 -11.65 16.01 7.54
C ALA A 120 -11.95 15.74 9.03
N PRO A 121 -12.71 16.61 9.72
CA PRO A 121 -13.29 17.86 9.22
C PRO A 121 -12.26 18.98 9.01
N ASN A 122 -11.12 18.94 9.68
CA ASN A 122 -9.97 19.85 9.53
C ASN A 122 -8.71 19.21 10.12
N VAL A 123 -7.57 19.87 10.01
CA VAL A 123 -6.25 19.33 10.42
C VAL A 123 -6.14 19.16 11.94
N ALA A 124 -6.72 20.10 12.73
CA ALA A 124 -6.60 20.09 14.19
C ALA A 124 -7.47 19.02 14.88
N SER A 125 -8.52 18.54 14.20
CA SER A 125 -9.46 17.54 14.72
C SER A 125 -9.80 16.48 13.66
N ALA A 126 -8.78 15.99 12.98
CA ALA A 126 -8.97 15.07 11.88
C ALA A 126 -9.49 13.70 12.36
N GLU A 127 -10.59 13.27 11.76
CA GLU A 127 -11.17 11.92 11.88
C GLU A 127 -10.85 11.08 10.62
N GLU A 128 -10.54 11.75 9.51
CA GLU A 128 -10.08 11.14 8.28
C GLU A 128 -8.97 11.98 7.68
N VAL A 129 -7.92 11.33 7.17
CA VAL A 129 -6.78 11.99 6.54
C VAL A 129 -6.34 11.21 5.31
N THR A 130 -6.13 11.93 4.20
CA THR A 130 -5.49 11.36 3.01
C THR A 130 -4.07 11.85 2.92
N SER A 131 -3.15 10.93 2.78
CA SER A 131 -1.72 11.20 2.64
C SER A 131 -1.14 10.52 1.40
N LYS A 132 -0.01 10.99 0.95
CA LYS A 132 0.82 10.32 -0.05
C LYS A 132 2.24 10.16 0.47
N CYS A 133 2.88 9.06 0.05
CA CYS A 133 4.28 8.82 0.37
C CYS A 133 5.02 8.17 -0.80
N ARG A 134 6.32 7.99 -0.63
CA ARG A 134 7.15 7.11 -1.45
C ARG A 134 7.52 5.91 -0.63
N PHE A 135 7.71 4.76 -1.30
CA PHE A 135 8.22 3.58 -0.64
C PHE A 135 9.33 2.93 -1.47
N LEU A 136 10.22 2.29 -0.75
CA LEU A 136 11.14 1.30 -1.27
C LEU A 136 11.01 0.06 -0.40
N ILE A 137 10.76 -1.09 -1.01
CA ILE A 137 10.70 -2.36 -0.30
C ILE A 137 11.82 -3.24 -0.84
N TYR A 138 12.67 -3.71 0.05
CA TYR A 138 13.66 -4.73 -0.24
C TYR A 138 13.13 -6.09 0.17
N GLN A 139 13.23 -7.08 -0.70
CA GLN A 139 12.89 -8.47 -0.42
C GLN A 139 14.09 -9.36 -0.72
N ASN A 140 14.47 -10.20 0.23
CA ASN A 140 15.48 -11.22 0.04
C ASN A 140 14.92 -12.59 0.43
N ARG A 141 15.15 -13.58 -0.42
CA ARG A 141 14.84 -14.98 -0.16
C ARG A 141 15.99 -15.83 -0.67
N VAL A 142 16.45 -16.78 0.14
CA VAL A 142 17.63 -17.59 -0.12
C VAL A 142 18.87 -16.75 -0.47
N GLU A 143 19.90 -17.34 -1.03
CA GLU A 143 21.19 -16.67 -1.31
C GLU A 143 21.15 -15.82 -2.56
N THR A 144 20.25 -16.11 -3.50
CA THR A 144 20.28 -15.57 -4.87
C THR A 144 19.09 -14.71 -5.25
N GLU A 145 18.05 -14.67 -4.43
CA GLU A 145 16.82 -13.94 -4.74
C GLU A 145 16.76 -12.64 -3.95
N SER A 146 17.01 -11.52 -4.62
CA SER A 146 16.79 -10.20 -4.05
C SER A 146 16.03 -9.32 -5.03
N TYR A 147 15.04 -8.62 -4.53
CA TYR A 147 14.17 -7.76 -5.31
C TYR A 147 13.96 -6.43 -4.62
N PHE A 148 13.73 -5.40 -5.41
CA PHE A 148 13.33 -4.07 -4.97
C PHE A 148 11.99 -3.73 -5.59
N PHE A 149 11.12 -3.13 -4.77
CA PHE A 149 9.89 -2.52 -5.25
C PHE A 149 9.92 -1.05 -4.89
N VAL A 150 9.79 -0.21 -5.88
CA VAL A 150 9.85 1.25 -5.72
C VAL A 150 8.57 1.85 -6.28
N GLY A 151 8.00 2.79 -5.54
CA GLY A 151 6.79 3.42 -6.00
C GLY A 151 6.28 4.52 -5.08
N LYS A 152 5.04 4.83 -5.29
CA LYS A 152 4.27 5.79 -4.51
C LYS A 152 2.96 5.17 -4.08
N ARG A 153 2.44 5.64 -2.96
CA ARG A 153 1.10 5.25 -2.53
C ARG A 153 0.35 6.47 -2.01
N THR A 154 -0.96 6.37 -2.12
CA THR A 154 -1.90 7.29 -1.51
C THR A 154 -2.74 6.49 -0.53
N ASP A 155 -2.72 6.89 0.72
CA ASP A 155 -3.42 6.23 1.81
C ASP A 155 -4.46 7.17 2.39
N THR A 156 -5.66 6.67 2.63
CA THR A 156 -6.68 7.33 3.46
C THR A 156 -6.80 6.56 4.77
N LEU A 157 -6.55 7.25 5.86
CA LEU A 157 -6.71 6.73 7.21
C LEU A 157 -7.97 7.32 7.83
N ARG A 158 -8.70 6.53 8.61
CA ARG A 158 -9.88 6.94 9.38
C ARG A 158 -9.71 6.54 10.84
N LYS A 159 -10.15 7.40 11.77
CA LYS A 159 -10.19 7.05 13.20
C LYS A 159 -11.37 6.13 13.46
N GLU A 160 -11.09 4.98 14.06
CA GLU A 160 -12.08 4.00 14.52
C GLU A 160 -11.78 3.66 15.97
N ALA A 161 -12.73 3.90 16.86
CA ALA A 161 -12.55 3.75 18.31
C ALA A 161 -11.34 4.52 18.90
N GLY A 162 -10.90 5.59 18.24
CA GLY A 162 -9.79 6.43 18.66
C GLY A 162 -8.44 6.13 17.96
N ASP A 163 -8.31 4.99 17.30
CA ASP A 163 -7.11 4.57 16.59
C ASP A 163 -7.23 4.82 15.08
N TRP A 164 -6.10 5.15 14.44
CA TRP A 164 -6.04 5.21 12.99
C TRP A 164 -6.16 3.82 12.38
N LYS A 165 -7.02 3.68 11.35
CA LYS A 165 -7.16 2.48 10.52
C LYS A 165 -6.99 2.85 9.06
N LEU A 166 -6.40 1.95 8.30
CA LEU A 166 -6.29 2.10 6.85
C LEU A 166 -7.65 1.83 6.20
N LEU A 167 -8.26 2.88 5.63
CA LEU A 167 -9.54 2.80 4.92
C LEU A 167 -9.36 2.57 3.42
N ARG A 168 -8.38 3.21 2.82
CA ARG A 168 -8.08 3.07 1.39
C ARG A 168 -6.59 3.15 1.13
N ARG A 169 -6.10 2.31 0.25
CA ARG A 169 -4.72 2.38 -0.27
C ARG A 169 -4.71 2.23 -1.77
N GLU A 170 -4.08 3.15 -2.45
CA GLU A 170 -3.69 3.02 -3.86
C GLU A 170 -2.17 2.95 -3.97
N ILE A 171 -1.66 1.88 -4.60
CA ILE A 171 -0.22 1.62 -4.78
C ILE A 171 0.13 1.74 -6.26
N ILE A 172 1.02 2.66 -6.60
CA ILE A 172 1.56 2.80 -7.95
C ILE A 172 3.02 2.38 -7.94
N LEU A 173 3.34 1.24 -8.53
CA LEU A 173 4.72 0.83 -8.76
C LEU A 173 5.34 1.62 -9.91
N ASP A 174 6.61 1.99 -9.74
CA ASP A 174 7.36 2.65 -10.81
C ASP A 174 7.98 1.65 -11.81
N GLN A 175 7.84 0.35 -11.54
CA GLN A 175 8.21 -0.74 -12.43
C GLN A 175 6.99 -1.22 -13.23
N ASN A 176 7.12 -1.31 -14.55
CA ASN A 176 6.11 -1.90 -15.42
C ASN A 176 6.26 -3.42 -15.57
N VAL A 177 7.46 -3.95 -15.31
CA VAL A 177 7.76 -5.39 -15.30
C VAL A 177 8.27 -5.78 -13.93
N LEU A 178 7.60 -6.73 -13.29
CA LEU A 178 7.99 -7.26 -12.00
C LEU A 178 8.76 -8.56 -12.18
N LEU A 179 10.05 -8.52 -11.83
CA LEU A 179 10.95 -9.67 -11.90
C LEU A 179 10.80 -10.59 -10.67
N ALA A 180 10.19 -10.10 -9.59
CA ALA A 180 9.96 -10.87 -8.39
C ALA A 180 9.07 -12.10 -8.68
N LYS A 181 9.42 -13.23 -8.06
CA LYS A 181 8.69 -14.48 -8.22
C LYS A 181 7.32 -14.45 -7.55
N ASN A 182 7.14 -13.59 -6.55
CA ASN A 182 5.89 -13.37 -5.86
C ASN A 182 5.74 -11.88 -5.50
N LEU A 183 4.54 -11.52 -5.05
CA LEU A 183 4.20 -10.20 -4.54
C LEU A 183 3.66 -10.29 -3.11
N THR A 184 4.20 -11.22 -2.31
CA THR A 184 3.77 -11.44 -0.92
C THR A 184 3.99 -10.21 -0.07
N VAL A 185 5.00 -9.40 -0.39
CA VAL A 185 5.19 -8.06 0.23
C VAL A 185 3.97 -7.15 0.09
N PHE A 186 3.08 -7.44 -0.87
CA PHE A 186 1.78 -6.79 -1.06
C PHE A 186 0.63 -7.81 -0.90
N PHE A 187 0.88 -8.97 -0.29
CA PHE A 187 -0.10 -10.05 -0.07
C PHE A 187 -0.68 -10.70 -1.32
N LYS A 188 0.04 -10.72 -2.45
CA LYS A 188 -0.42 -11.41 -3.66
C LYS A 188 0.30 -12.73 -3.91
N LYS A 189 -0.48 -13.81 -4.07
CA LYS A 189 -0.01 -15.05 -4.72
C LYS A 189 0.11 -14.81 -6.23
N LYS A 190 1.22 -15.22 -6.84
CA LYS A 190 1.33 -15.24 -8.31
C LYS A 190 0.28 -16.19 -8.85
N GLY A 191 -0.73 -15.69 -9.56
CA GLY A 191 -1.77 -16.51 -10.19
C GLY A 191 -1.14 -17.55 -11.10
N GLY A 192 -1.74 -18.76 -11.15
CA GLY A 192 -1.37 -19.79 -12.09
C GLY A 192 -1.36 -19.25 -13.53
N ARG A 193 -0.53 -19.87 -14.37
CA ARG A 193 -0.41 -19.55 -15.80
C ARG A 193 -1.79 -19.30 -16.41
N ILE A 194 -1.95 -18.11 -16.98
CA ILE A 194 -2.94 -17.91 -18.03
C ILE A 194 -2.40 -18.70 -19.23
N ASN A 195 -3.04 -19.82 -19.54
CA ASN A 195 -2.80 -20.55 -20.79
C ASN A 195 -3.32 -19.71 -21.96
#